data_eb9a9a06562b39c08849bf74ef104f81
#
_entry.id   eb9a9a06562b39c08849bf74ef104f81
#
_cell.length_a   1.000
_cell.length_b   1.000
_cell.length_c   1.000
_cell.angle_alpha   90.00
_cell.angle_beta   90.00
_cell.angle_gamma   90.00
#
_symmetry.space_group_name_H-M   'P 1'
#
loop_
_entity.id
_entity.type
_entity.pdbx_description
1 polymer ?
#
loop_
_entity_poly.entity_id
_entity_poly.type
_entity_poly.pdbx_seq_one_letter_code
_entity_poly.pdbx_strand_id
1 'polypeptide(L)'
;AEGGKKQSVACLWSTGSSLAFYLLDVQSSNLNRMNRDQLLERLERERSWDFVVIGGGATGLGIAVDAASRGFRVALLEQADFTKSTSSKSTKLVHGGVRYLAQGDVRLVLEALKERGLMRRNAPHLVRDQSFVIPCYRWWEAPFYGIGLTLYDLMAGRLSFGRSRYLSRKRALEAVPALSADKLRGGILYHDGQFDDSRMAVNLAQTAVEHGAVAVNYVRVEKLLKTDGR
;
A
#
# COMPACT_ATOMS: atom_id res chain seq x y z
N ALA A 1 9.44 1.27 38.86
CA ALA A 1 8.49 2.12 38.16
C ALA A 1 9.09 2.52 36.82
N GLU A 2 8.92 1.70 35.78
CA GLU A 2 9.34 2.01 34.43
C GLU A 2 8.11 2.30 33.59
N GLY A 3 8.00 3.56 33.16
CA GLY A 3 6.94 4.03 32.32
C GLY A 3 7.12 3.55 30.87
N GLY A 4 6.39 2.54 30.48
CA GLY A 4 6.29 2.09 29.08
C GLY A 4 5.67 3.18 28.20
N LYS A 5 6.42 3.66 27.21
CA LYS A 5 5.92 4.59 26.19
C LYS A 5 4.83 3.92 25.36
N LYS A 6 3.61 4.44 25.44
CA LYS A 6 2.48 4.06 24.58
C LYS A 6 2.74 4.56 23.15
N GLN A 7 2.79 3.65 22.18
CA GLN A 7 2.78 4.00 20.77
C GLN A 7 1.34 3.85 20.26
N SER A 8 0.74 4.96 19.88
CA SER A 8 -0.58 5.01 19.25
C SER A 8 -0.45 4.96 17.72
N VAL A 9 -1.09 3.97 17.10
CA VAL A 9 -1.21 3.88 15.64
C VAL A 9 -2.62 4.31 15.25
N ALA A 10 -2.74 5.43 14.55
CA ALA A 10 -4.01 5.93 14.04
C ALA A 10 -4.23 5.44 12.61
N CYS A 11 -5.24 4.61 12.38
CA CYS A 11 -5.76 4.32 11.04
C CYS A 11 -6.82 5.35 10.67
N LEU A 12 -6.55 6.15 9.62
CA LEU A 12 -7.49 7.12 9.08
C LEU A 12 -7.98 6.64 7.72
N TRP A 13 -9.25 6.25 7.67
CA TRP A 13 -9.99 6.08 6.41
C TRP A 13 -10.95 7.25 6.25
N SER A 14 -10.85 7.94 5.10
CA SER A 14 -11.71 9.07 4.77
C SER A 14 -12.96 8.57 4.06
N THR A 15 -14.07 8.46 4.77
CA THR A 15 -15.40 8.63 4.16
C THR A 15 -15.81 10.07 4.40
N GLY A 16 -16.21 10.78 3.34
CA GLY A 16 -16.61 12.18 3.44
C GLY A 16 -17.72 12.39 4.48
N SER A 17 -17.37 13.00 5.53
CA SER A 17 -18.05 13.70 6.61
C SER A 17 -17.53 13.24 7.98
N SER A 18 -16.94 14.19 8.70
CA SER A 18 -16.49 14.13 10.10
C SER A 18 -15.34 13.16 10.43
N LEU A 19 -14.19 13.78 10.67
CA LEU A 19 -13.00 13.18 11.30
C LEU A 19 -13.32 12.79 12.75
N ALA A 20 -13.53 11.51 13.00
CA ALA A 20 -13.48 10.97 14.36
C ALA A 20 -12.10 10.33 14.57
N PHE A 21 -11.29 10.90 15.45
CA PHE A 21 -10.02 10.31 15.89
C PHE A 21 -10.33 9.21 16.92
N TYR A 22 -10.11 7.96 16.56
CA TYR A 22 -10.01 6.88 17.54
C TYR A 22 -8.54 6.65 17.88
N LEU A 23 -8.14 7.10 19.05
CA LEU A 23 -6.87 6.68 19.68
C LEU A 23 -7.11 5.28 20.25
N LEU A 24 -6.61 4.25 19.59
CA LEU A 24 -6.53 2.90 20.15
C LEU A 24 -5.31 2.82 21.04
N ASP A 25 -5.53 2.59 22.32
CA ASP A 25 -4.52 2.33 23.33
C ASP A 25 -3.96 0.91 23.08
N VAL A 26 -2.83 0.81 22.39
CA VAL A 26 -2.18 -0.49 22.13
C VAL A 26 -1.46 -0.93 23.40
N GLN A 27 -2.18 -1.64 24.26
CA GLN A 27 -1.55 -2.35 25.37
C GLN A 27 -0.76 -3.57 24.84
N SER A 28 0.37 -3.85 25.46
CA SER A 28 1.32 -4.92 25.13
C SER A 28 0.76 -6.37 25.16
N SER A 29 -0.53 -6.55 25.38
CA SER A 29 -1.24 -7.83 25.31
C SER A 29 -1.58 -8.30 23.88
N ASN A 30 -1.25 -7.51 22.86
CA ASN A 30 -1.72 -7.75 21.48
C ASN A 30 -0.87 -8.73 20.65
N LEU A 31 0.28 -9.17 21.13
CA LEU A 31 1.11 -10.18 20.45
C LEU A 31 0.41 -11.55 20.32
N ASN A 32 -0.65 -11.79 21.09
CA ASN A 32 -1.40 -13.06 21.08
C ASN A 32 -2.63 -13.05 20.14
N ARG A 33 -2.98 -11.93 19.50
CA ARG A 33 -4.20 -11.85 18.69
C ARG A 33 -4.13 -12.61 17.37
N MET A 34 -2.94 -12.83 16.81
CA MET A 34 -2.75 -13.66 15.63
C MET A 34 -2.40 -15.12 15.95
N ASN A 35 -2.92 -15.65 17.06
CA ASN A 35 -2.78 -17.07 17.35
C ASN A 35 -3.67 -17.85 16.37
N ARG A 36 -3.01 -18.62 15.50
CA ARG A 36 -3.67 -19.38 14.42
C ARG A 36 -4.70 -20.37 14.95
N ASP A 37 -4.40 -21.05 16.06
CA ASP A 37 -5.30 -22.07 16.64
C ASP A 37 -6.58 -21.41 17.15
N GLN A 38 -6.49 -20.28 17.82
CA GLN A 38 -7.65 -19.49 18.25
C GLN A 38 -8.49 -18.95 17.07
N LEU A 39 -7.84 -18.56 15.98
CA LEU A 39 -8.53 -18.12 14.78
C LEU A 39 -9.26 -19.27 14.09
N LEU A 40 -8.67 -20.49 14.07
CA LEU A 40 -9.33 -21.69 13.56
C LEU A 40 -10.52 -22.09 14.44
N GLU A 41 -10.37 -22.09 15.75
CA GLU A 41 -11.48 -22.36 16.68
C GLU A 41 -12.64 -21.38 16.48
N ARG A 42 -12.32 -20.10 16.26
CA ARG A 42 -13.38 -19.10 15.95
C ARG A 42 -14.03 -19.39 14.60
N LEU A 43 -13.26 -19.75 13.59
CA LEU A 43 -13.77 -20.08 12.26
C LEU A 43 -14.77 -21.25 12.33
N GLU A 44 -14.50 -22.27 13.12
CA GLU A 44 -15.34 -23.43 13.30
C GLU A 44 -16.57 -23.17 14.15
N ARG A 45 -16.44 -22.35 15.19
CA ARG A 45 -17.50 -22.03 16.14
C ARG A 45 -18.53 -21.05 15.58
N GLU A 46 -18.08 -20.05 14.82
CA GLU A 46 -18.98 -19.04 14.26
C GLU A 46 -19.76 -19.57 13.08
N ARG A 47 -21.09 -19.60 13.19
CA ARG A 47 -21.98 -20.21 12.18
C ARG A 47 -22.33 -19.29 11.03
N SER A 48 -22.06 -18.01 11.13
CA SER A 48 -22.42 -17.03 10.10
C SER A 48 -21.42 -15.90 10.03
N TRP A 49 -21.14 -15.48 8.82
CA TRP A 49 -20.24 -14.39 8.48
C TRP A 49 -20.96 -13.37 7.60
N ASP A 50 -20.71 -12.10 7.81
CA ASP A 50 -21.23 -11.05 6.94
C ASP A 50 -20.44 -11.00 5.64
N PHE A 51 -19.13 -11.31 5.71
CA PHE A 51 -18.22 -11.44 4.56
C PHE A 51 -17.33 -12.66 4.71
N VAL A 52 -17.24 -13.44 3.63
CA VAL A 52 -16.22 -14.49 3.47
C VAL A 52 -15.31 -14.06 2.30
N VAL A 53 -14.07 -13.74 2.62
CA VAL A 53 -13.06 -13.30 1.64
C VAL A 53 -12.18 -14.48 1.28
N ILE A 54 -12.18 -14.86 0.00
CA ILE A 54 -11.36 -15.98 -0.52
C ILE A 54 -10.12 -15.38 -1.18
N GLY A 55 -8.96 -15.64 -0.58
CA GLY A 55 -7.65 -15.18 -1.03
C GLY A 55 -7.06 -14.08 -0.17
N GLY A 56 -5.86 -14.33 0.36
CA GLY A 56 -5.08 -13.45 1.24
C GLY A 56 -4.05 -12.61 0.49
N GLY A 57 -4.37 -12.16 -0.72
CA GLY A 57 -3.58 -11.15 -1.44
C GLY A 57 -3.92 -9.72 -0.99
N ALA A 58 -3.27 -8.72 -1.58
CA ALA A 58 -3.47 -7.30 -1.22
C ALA A 58 -4.95 -6.88 -1.25
N THR A 59 -5.69 -7.30 -2.27
CA THR A 59 -7.13 -6.98 -2.41
C THR A 59 -7.96 -7.63 -1.29
N GLY A 60 -7.79 -8.94 -1.05
CA GLY A 60 -8.56 -9.63 -0.02
C GLY A 60 -8.25 -9.11 1.38
N LEU A 61 -6.97 -8.86 1.69
CA LEU A 61 -6.56 -8.27 2.96
C LEU A 61 -7.11 -6.84 3.14
N GLY A 62 -7.11 -6.03 2.08
CA GLY A 62 -7.72 -4.71 2.10
C GLY A 62 -9.23 -4.75 2.37
N ILE A 63 -9.96 -5.66 1.71
CA ILE A 63 -11.38 -5.89 1.95
C ILE A 63 -11.63 -6.32 3.41
N ALA A 64 -10.80 -7.24 3.92
CA ALA A 64 -10.94 -7.73 5.29
C ALA A 64 -10.74 -6.61 6.32
N VAL A 65 -9.74 -5.76 6.13
CA VAL A 65 -9.50 -4.59 6.99
C VAL A 65 -10.68 -3.62 6.93
N ASP A 66 -11.12 -3.25 5.72
CA ASP A 66 -12.21 -2.27 5.56
C ASP A 66 -13.52 -2.79 6.18
N ALA A 67 -13.92 -4.01 5.88
CA ALA A 67 -15.13 -4.60 6.41
C ALA A 67 -15.09 -4.79 7.94
N ALA A 68 -13.98 -5.33 8.47
CA ALA A 68 -13.84 -5.54 9.91
C ALA A 68 -13.80 -4.21 10.68
N SER A 69 -13.13 -3.18 10.17
CA SER A 69 -13.10 -1.85 10.78
C SER A 69 -14.46 -1.18 10.85
N ARG A 70 -15.41 -1.59 10.02
CA ARG A 70 -16.83 -1.16 10.02
C ARG A 70 -17.70 -2.03 10.92
N GLY A 71 -17.15 -3.01 11.62
CA GLY A 71 -17.87 -3.88 12.56
C GLY A 71 -18.53 -5.10 11.92
N PHE A 72 -18.27 -5.41 10.65
CA PHE A 72 -18.75 -6.64 10.04
C PHE A 72 -17.95 -7.86 10.53
N ARG A 73 -18.64 -9.02 10.61
CA ARG A 73 -18.00 -10.30 10.89
C ARG A 73 -17.34 -10.82 9.60
N VAL A 74 -16.02 -10.88 9.60
CA VAL A 74 -15.23 -11.20 8.40
C VAL A 74 -14.41 -12.46 8.64
N ALA A 75 -14.52 -13.42 7.72
CA ALA A 75 -13.60 -14.54 7.58
C ALA A 75 -12.78 -14.37 6.30
N LEU A 76 -11.46 -14.36 6.40
CA LEU A 76 -10.54 -14.38 5.26
C LEU A 76 -9.79 -15.71 5.24
N LEU A 77 -9.87 -16.43 4.13
CA LEU A 77 -9.31 -17.76 3.94
C LEU A 77 -8.29 -17.73 2.79
N GLU A 78 -7.04 -18.10 3.08
CA GLU A 78 -5.95 -18.18 2.10
C GLU A 78 -5.41 -19.61 2.04
N GLN A 79 -5.35 -20.19 0.83
CA GLN A 79 -4.92 -21.58 0.63
C GLN A 79 -3.43 -21.82 0.86
N ALA A 80 -2.62 -20.78 0.74
CA ALA A 80 -1.17 -20.82 0.95
C ALA A 80 -0.78 -19.81 2.03
N ASP A 81 0.39 -19.23 1.95
CA ASP A 81 0.75 -18.10 2.80
C ASP A 81 0.17 -16.79 2.25
N PHE A 82 -0.03 -15.81 3.12
CA PHE A 82 -0.51 -14.50 2.69
C PHE A 82 0.40 -13.91 1.61
N THR A 83 -0.23 -13.39 0.57
CA THR A 83 0.44 -12.78 -0.61
C THR A 83 1.40 -13.68 -1.39
N LYS A 84 1.39 -14.98 -1.22
CA LYS A 84 2.27 -15.90 -1.95
C LYS A 84 2.26 -15.72 -3.48
N SER A 85 1.15 -15.24 -4.05
CA SER A 85 1.00 -15.00 -5.49
C SER A 85 1.54 -13.60 -5.90
N THR A 86 0.80 -12.87 -6.72
CA THR A 86 1.18 -11.59 -7.34
C THR A 86 1.54 -10.50 -6.33
N SER A 87 0.83 -10.46 -5.20
CA SER A 87 0.94 -9.34 -4.25
C SER A 87 2.31 -9.22 -3.56
N SER A 88 3.11 -10.29 -3.50
CA SER A 88 4.50 -10.26 -3.00
C SER A 88 5.55 -10.23 -4.11
N LYS A 89 5.11 -10.21 -5.36
CA LYS A 89 5.97 -10.22 -6.55
C LYS A 89 5.87 -8.91 -7.35
N SER A 90 5.51 -7.83 -6.66
CA SER A 90 5.44 -6.50 -7.25
C SER A 90 6.84 -5.92 -7.45
N THR A 91 6.92 -4.80 -8.15
CA THR A 91 8.18 -4.04 -8.30
C THR A 91 8.60 -3.35 -6.98
N LYS A 92 7.88 -3.55 -5.89
CA LYS A 92 8.08 -2.88 -4.60
C LYS A 92 7.94 -1.35 -4.68
N LEU A 93 7.22 -0.86 -5.69
CA LEU A 93 6.97 0.55 -5.90
C LEU A 93 5.49 0.85 -5.74
N VAL A 94 5.19 1.89 -4.98
CA VAL A 94 3.89 2.53 -4.94
C VAL A 94 4.02 3.87 -5.63
N HIS A 95 3.43 3.98 -6.82
CA HIS A 95 3.65 5.11 -7.72
C HIS A 95 2.34 5.67 -8.28
N GLY A 96 2.36 6.96 -8.63
CA GLY A 96 1.22 7.62 -9.24
C GLY A 96 1.06 7.36 -10.75
N GLY A 97 1.91 6.50 -11.34
CA GLY A 97 1.74 6.09 -12.73
C GLY A 97 2.05 7.19 -13.76
N VAL A 98 3.18 7.83 -13.65
CA VAL A 98 3.66 8.88 -14.60
C VAL A 98 3.45 8.53 -16.08
N ARG A 99 3.53 7.24 -16.47
CA ARG A 99 3.25 6.82 -17.85
C ARG A 99 1.82 7.09 -18.30
N TYR A 100 0.85 6.98 -17.39
CA TYR A 100 -0.57 7.22 -17.71
C TYR A 100 -0.84 8.70 -17.94
N LEU A 101 -0.06 9.59 -17.33
CA LEU A 101 -0.12 11.01 -17.64
C LEU A 101 0.23 11.30 -19.10
N ALA A 102 1.25 10.61 -19.64
CA ALA A 102 1.60 10.71 -21.06
C ALA A 102 0.53 10.13 -21.99
N GLN A 103 -0.35 9.27 -21.50
CA GLN A 103 -1.51 8.70 -22.22
C GLN A 103 -2.79 9.54 -22.06
N GLY A 104 -2.74 10.63 -21.27
CA GLY A 104 -3.88 11.51 -21.01
C GLY A 104 -4.85 11.02 -19.93
N ASP A 105 -4.55 9.91 -19.25
CA ASP A 105 -5.40 9.40 -18.15
C ASP A 105 -5.10 10.11 -16.83
N VAL A 106 -5.51 11.38 -16.78
CA VAL A 106 -5.31 12.27 -15.62
C VAL A 106 -6.05 11.76 -14.39
N ARG A 107 -7.24 11.17 -14.57
CA ARG A 107 -8.04 10.67 -13.45
C ARG A 107 -7.35 9.55 -12.71
N LEU A 108 -6.85 8.55 -13.44
CA LEU A 108 -6.11 7.42 -12.87
C LEU A 108 -4.87 7.90 -12.12
N VAL A 109 -4.16 8.89 -12.67
CA VAL A 109 -2.97 9.48 -12.01
C VAL A 109 -3.34 10.17 -10.71
N LEU A 110 -4.41 10.96 -10.67
CA LEU A 110 -4.87 11.63 -9.44
C LEU A 110 -5.26 10.63 -8.35
N GLU A 111 -6.01 9.58 -8.72
CA GLU A 111 -6.41 8.51 -7.81
C GLU A 111 -5.16 7.79 -7.27
N ALA A 112 -4.22 7.40 -8.13
CA ALA A 112 -3.00 6.72 -7.74
C ALA A 112 -2.08 7.57 -6.84
N LEU A 113 -1.95 8.87 -7.11
CA LEU A 113 -1.19 9.81 -6.28
C LEU A 113 -1.81 9.97 -4.89
N LYS A 114 -3.14 10.04 -4.82
CA LYS A 114 -3.88 10.08 -3.55
C LYS A 114 -3.64 8.80 -2.75
N GLU A 115 -3.83 7.64 -3.35
CA GLU A 115 -3.64 6.34 -2.69
C GLU A 115 -2.20 6.13 -2.22
N ARG A 116 -1.21 6.49 -3.05
CA ARG A 116 0.20 6.50 -2.67
C ARG A 116 0.47 7.34 -1.42
N GLY A 117 -0.08 8.54 -1.40
CA GLY A 117 0.07 9.45 -0.27
C GLY A 117 -0.62 8.96 1.00
N LEU A 118 -1.82 8.37 0.87
CA LEU A 118 -2.54 7.75 1.98
C LEU A 118 -1.77 6.54 2.52
N MET A 119 -1.22 5.69 1.66
CA MET A 119 -0.42 4.55 2.06
C MET A 119 0.81 4.97 2.89
N ARG A 120 1.54 6.02 2.46
CA ARG A 120 2.65 6.58 3.25
C ARG A 120 2.19 7.12 4.60
N ARG A 121 1.03 7.79 4.63
CA ARG A 121 0.48 8.35 5.87
C ARG A 121 0.03 7.27 6.85
N ASN A 122 -0.60 6.21 6.34
CA ASN A 122 -1.14 5.12 7.15
C ASN A 122 -0.07 4.11 7.59
N ALA A 123 0.96 3.90 6.76
CA ALA A 123 2.05 2.96 7.03
C ALA A 123 3.43 3.58 6.79
N PRO A 124 3.80 4.65 7.54
CA PRO A 124 5.06 5.35 7.32
C PRO A 124 6.31 4.49 7.59
N HIS A 125 6.16 3.43 8.35
CA HIS A 125 7.22 2.45 8.64
C HIS A 125 7.47 1.47 7.48
N LEU A 126 6.56 1.39 6.51
CA LEU A 126 6.65 0.49 5.36
C LEU A 126 6.90 1.23 4.05
N VAL A 127 6.42 2.46 3.94
CA VAL A 127 6.51 3.26 2.71
C VAL A 127 7.54 4.35 2.89
N ARG A 128 8.52 4.38 2.01
CA ARG A 128 9.59 5.40 2.01
C ARG A 128 9.65 6.13 0.67
N ASP A 129 10.21 7.32 0.70
CA ASP A 129 10.51 8.08 -0.51
C ASP A 129 11.67 7.43 -1.27
N GLN A 130 11.51 7.28 -2.56
CA GLN A 130 12.53 6.78 -3.47
C GLN A 130 12.71 7.76 -4.63
N SER A 131 13.95 8.22 -4.79
CA SER A 131 14.32 9.08 -5.91
C SER A 131 14.60 8.27 -7.18
N PHE A 132 14.16 8.80 -8.30
CA PHE A 132 14.38 8.24 -9.64
C PHE A 132 14.98 9.29 -10.55
N VAL A 133 15.79 8.87 -11.51
CA VAL A 133 16.36 9.74 -12.54
C VAL A 133 15.91 9.24 -13.90
N ILE A 134 15.26 10.08 -14.67
CA ILE A 134 14.99 9.86 -16.10
C ILE A 134 16.17 10.48 -16.86
N PRO A 135 17.04 9.70 -17.49
CA PRO A 135 18.14 10.25 -18.26
C PRO A 135 17.66 10.90 -19.55
N CYS A 136 18.24 12.03 -19.91
CA CYS A 136 17.92 12.80 -21.11
C CYS A 136 19.11 12.77 -22.08
N TYR A 137 18.91 12.15 -23.21
CA TYR A 137 19.93 12.03 -24.27
C TYR A 137 19.65 13.00 -25.43
N ARG A 138 18.39 13.36 -25.67
CA ARG A 138 17.96 14.31 -26.69
C ARG A 138 17.63 15.66 -26.05
N TRP A 139 17.78 16.73 -26.84
CA TRP A 139 17.57 18.11 -26.35
C TRP A 139 16.14 18.40 -25.89
N TRP A 140 15.14 17.75 -26.49
CA TRP A 140 13.72 17.95 -26.19
C TRP A 140 13.22 17.13 -24.98
N GLU A 141 13.97 16.09 -24.55
CA GLU A 141 13.53 15.19 -23.48
C GLU A 141 13.46 15.90 -22.13
N ALA A 142 14.43 16.76 -21.83
CA ALA A 142 14.47 17.48 -20.57
C ALA A 142 13.27 18.44 -20.39
N PRO A 143 12.90 19.31 -21.35
CA PRO A 143 11.69 20.12 -21.24
C PRO A 143 10.41 19.25 -21.23
N PHE A 144 10.33 18.20 -22.04
CA PHE A 144 9.16 17.32 -22.09
C PHE A 144 8.90 16.63 -20.74
N TYR A 145 9.89 15.92 -20.21
CA TYR A 145 9.76 15.25 -18.92
C TYR A 145 9.66 16.25 -17.76
N GLY A 146 10.36 17.38 -17.84
CA GLY A 146 10.33 18.44 -16.84
C GLY A 146 8.92 19.02 -16.65
N ILE A 147 8.23 19.34 -17.73
CA ILE A 147 6.86 19.85 -17.68
C ILE A 147 5.91 18.77 -17.15
N GLY A 148 5.99 17.54 -17.68
CA GLY A 148 5.13 16.42 -17.26
C GLY A 148 5.28 16.09 -15.78
N LEU A 149 6.51 16.04 -15.27
CA LEU A 149 6.77 15.74 -13.86
C LEU A 149 6.45 16.92 -12.93
N THR A 150 6.58 18.16 -13.39
CA THR A 150 6.10 19.32 -12.63
C THR A 150 4.58 19.29 -12.47
N LEU A 151 3.85 18.92 -13.53
CA LEU A 151 2.40 18.74 -13.45
C LEU A 151 2.05 17.58 -12.50
N TYR A 152 2.77 16.47 -12.57
CA TYR A 152 2.62 15.34 -11.66
C TYR A 152 2.82 15.73 -10.19
N ASP A 153 3.83 16.55 -9.89
CA ASP A 153 4.09 17.06 -8.54
C ASP A 153 2.96 17.99 -8.05
N LEU A 154 2.44 18.85 -8.94
CA LEU A 154 1.30 19.71 -8.63
C LEU A 154 0.04 18.92 -8.33
N MET A 155 -0.22 17.87 -9.11
CA MET A 155 -1.34 16.95 -8.89
C MET A 155 -1.24 16.20 -7.56
N ALA A 156 -0.03 15.85 -7.11
CA ALA A 156 0.21 15.20 -5.82
C ALA A 156 -0.04 16.14 -4.63
N GLY A 157 0.10 17.46 -4.81
CA GLY A 157 -0.15 18.47 -3.80
C GLY A 157 0.57 18.19 -2.47
N ARG A 158 -0.19 18.18 -1.37
CA ARG A 158 0.34 17.91 -0.02
C ARG A 158 0.80 16.47 0.20
N LEU A 159 0.42 15.55 -0.68
CA LEU A 159 0.80 14.14 -0.65
C LEU A 159 2.04 13.85 -1.50
N SER A 160 2.72 14.88 -2.00
CA SER A 160 3.97 14.74 -2.75
C SER A 160 5.07 14.14 -1.88
N PHE A 161 5.93 13.33 -2.49
CA PHE A 161 7.14 12.78 -1.88
C PHE A 161 8.35 13.70 -2.05
N GLY A 162 8.31 14.63 -3.01
CA GLY A 162 9.38 15.57 -3.30
C GLY A 162 9.08 16.33 -4.57
N ARG A 163 9.95 17.32 -4.91
CA ARG A 163 9.82 18.08 -6.13
C ARG A 163 10.75 17.58 -7.22
N SER A 164 10.23 17.44 -8.41
CA SER A 164 11.01 17.12 -9.59
C SER A 164 11.96 18.26 -9.94
N ARG A 165 13.16 17.91 -10.39
CA ARG A 165 14.16 18.90 -10.77
C ARG A 165 15.10 18.40 -11.86
N TYR A 166 15.60 19.30 -12.67
CA TYR A 166 16.64 18.99 -13.65
C TYR A 166 17.99 18.73 -12.96
N LEU A 167 18.67 17.70 -13.42
CA LEU A 167 20.05 17.37 -13.07
C LEU A 167 20.97 17.62 -14.28
N SER A 168 22.07 18.34 -14.07
CA SER A 168 23.13 18.41 -15.07
C SER A 168 23.71 17.01 -15.34
N ARG A 169 24.39 16.85 -16.47
CA ARG A 169 25.06 15.59 -16.84
C ARG A 169 25.92 15.04 -15.70
N LYS A 170 26.73 15.89 -15.07
CA LYS A 170 27.59 15.51 -13.94
C LYS A 170 26.77 14.96 -12.78
N ARG A 171 25.74 15.71 -12.33
CA ARG A 171 24.88 15.30 -11.22
C ARG A 171 24.04 14.03 -11.52
N ALA A 172 23.65 13.83 -12.79
CA ALA A 172 22.92 12.64 -13.18
C ALA A 172 23.80 11.38 -13.08
N LEU A 173 25.08 11.48 -13.50
CA LEU A 173 26.07 10.40 -13.36
C LEU A 173 26.48 10.16 -11.89
N GLU A 174 26.56 11.21 -11.07
CA GLU A 174 26.78 11.06 -9.63
C GLU A 174 25.61 10.35 -8.94
N ALA A 175 24.38 10.66 -9.32
CA ALA A 175 23.18 10.05 -8.76
C ALA A 175 22.98 8.59 -9.21
N VAL A 176 23.33 8.29 -10.47
CA VAL A 176 23.18 6.96 -11.09
C VAL A 176 24.42 6.65 -11.91
N PRO A 177 25.50 6.11 -11.30
CA PRO A 177 26.77 5.85 -11.98
C PRO A 177 26.69 4.86 -13.16
N ALA A 178 25.65 4.02 -13.17
CA ALA A 178 25.42 3.02 -14.22
C ALA A 178 24.86 3.60 -15.54
N LEU A 179 24.54 4.90 -15.58
CA LEU A 179 24.05 5.54 -16.81
C LEU A 179 25.15 5.60 -17.87
N SER A 180 24.77 5.34 -19.13
CA SER A 180 25.68 5.60 -20.24
C SER A 180 25.99 7.09 -20.33
N ALA A 181 27.30 7.41 -20.29
CA ALA A 181 27.74 8.79 -20.40
C ALA A 181 27.73 9.31 -21.87
N ASP A 182 27.67 8.39 -22.86
CA ASP A 182 27.61 8.79 -24.25
C ASP A 182 26.32 9.54 -24.55
N LYS A 183 26.42 10.72 -25.15
CA LYS A 183 25.32 11.63 -25.50
C LYS A 183 24.41 12.04 -24.38
N LEU A 184 24.73 11.67 -23.11
CA LEU A 184 23.94 12.11 -21.95
C LEU A 184 24.02 13.63 -21.81
N ARG A 185 22.89 14.31 -21.79
CA ARG A 185 22.76 15.76 -21.61
C ARG A 185 22.45 16.16 -20.16
N GLY A 186 21.75 15.29 -19.44
CA GLY A 186 21.34 15.48 -18.07
C GLY A 186 20.25 14.48 -17.69
N GLY A 187 19.44 14.80 -16.71
CA GLY A 187 18.30 13.99 -16.31
C GLY A 187 17.27 14.77 -15.54
N ILE A 188 16.09 14.20 -15.34
CA ILE A 188 15.09 14.72 -14.44
C ILE A 188 15.01 13.79 -13.23
N LEU A 189 15.29 14.35 -12.07
CA LEU A 189 15.04 13.67 -10.78
C LEU A 189 13.58 13.85 -10.42
N TYR A 190 12.93 12.77 -10.03
CA TYR A 190 11.57 12.80 -9.46
C TYR A 190 11.46 11.81 -8.32
N HIS A 191 10.36 11.85 -7.59
CA HIS A 191 10.15 11.06 -6.38
C HIS A 191 8.90 10.22 -6.48
N ASP A 192 8.99 8.97 -6.07
CA ASP A 192 7.87 8.06 -5.91
C ASP A 192 8.04 7.20 -4.66
N GLY A 193 7.10 6.33 -4.35
CA GLY A 193 7.16 5.52 -3.15
C GLY A 193 7.81 4.15 -3.39
N GLN A 194 8.61 3.71 -2.44
CA GLN A 194 9.04 2.32 -2.31
C GLN A 194 8.42 1.70 -1.07
N PHE A 195 7.99 0.44 -1.15
CA PHE A 195 7.44 -0.28 0.00
C PHE A 195 7.79 -1.77 -0.04
N ASP A 196 7.65 -2.43 1.12
CA ASP A 196 7.73 -3.88 1.21
C ASP A 196 6.31 -4.46 1.13
N ASP A 197 5.97 -5.05 0.00
CA ASP A 197 4.63 -5.57 -0.30
C ASP A 197 4.25 -6.74 0.61
N SER A 198 5.17 -7.66 0.90
CA SER A 198 4.92 -8.80 1.78
C SER A 198 4.70 -8.36 3.22
N ARG A 199 5.52 -7.42 3.67
CA ARG A 199 5.41 -6.87 5.02
C ARG A 199 4.14 -6.03 5.18
N MET A 200 3.74 -5.28 4.14
CA MET A 200 2.46 -4.58 4.09
C MET A 200 1.29 -5.55 4.27
N ALA A 201 1.32 -6.69 3.58
CA ALA A 201 0.29 -7.70 3.68
C ALA A 201 0.17 -8.31 5.07
N VAL A 202 1.30 -8.62 5.72
CA VAL A 202 1.30 -9.10 7.11
C VAL A 202 0.68 -8.06 8.03
N ASN A 203 1.02 -6.79 7.86
CA ASN A 203 0.41 -5.70 8.64
C ASN A 203 -1.10 -5.57 8.38
N LEU A 204 -1.56 -5.72 7.13
CA LEU A 204 -2.99 -5.73 6.84
C LEU A 204 -3.71 -6.91 7.51
N ALA A 205 -3.12 -8.11 7.49
CA ALA A 205 -3.68 -9.27 8.17
C ALA A 205 -3.78 -9.05 9.69
N GLN A 206 -2.73 -8.50 10.30
CA GLN A 206 -2.73 -8.14 11.72
C GLN A 206 -3.81 -7.11 12.03
N THR A 207 -3.90 -6.05 11.24
CA THR A 207 -4.91 -5.00 11.40
C THR A 207 -6.33 -5.56 11.26
N ALA A 208 -6.58 -6.45 10.28
CA ALA A 208 -7.88 -7.10 10.13
C ALA A 208 -8.26 -7.90 11.38
N VAL A 209 -7.33 -8.67 11.94
CA VAL A 209 -7.55 -9.47 13.17
C VAL A 209 -7.73 -8.55 14.39
N GLU A 210 -7.00 -7.46 14.48
CA GLU A 210 -7.19 -6.45 15.55
C GLU A 210 -8.58 -5.82 15.53
N HIS A 211 -9.17 -5.67 14.34
CA HIS A 211 -10.56 -5.24 14.16
C HIS A 211 -11.58 -6.39 14.26
N GLY A 212 -11.16 -7.58 14.65
CA GLY A 212 -12.05 -8.70 14.91
C GLY A 212 -12.32 -9.65 13.73
N ALA A 213 -11.63 -9.49 12.60
CA ALA A 213 -11.69 -10.49 11.53
C ALA A 213 -11.03 -11.82 11.96
N VAL A 214 -11.44 -12.89 11.32
CA VAL A 214 -10.73 -14.18 11.34
C VAL A 214 -9.97 -14.29 10.01
N ALA A 215 -8.64 -14.09 10.04
CA ALA A 215 -7.79 -14.23 8.87
C ALA A 215 -6.87 -15.43 9.05
N VAL A 216 -7.04 -16.46 8.24
CA VAL A 216 -6.28 -17.71 8.31
C VAL A 216 -5.67 -18.08 6.97
N ASN A 217 -4.39 -18.47 7.01
CA ASN A 217 -3.65 -19.02 5.88
C ASN A 217 -3.65 -20.54 5.94
N TYR A 218 -3.22 -21.20 4.86
CA TYR A 218 -3.22 -22.66 4.68
C TYR A 218 -4.60 -23.29 4.88
N VAL A 219 -5.65 -22.56 4.52
CA VAL A 219 -7.05 -23.01 4.48
C VAL A 219 -7.59 -22.79 3.08
N ARG A 220 -7.77 -23.88 2.33
CA ARG A 220 -8.28 -23.82 0.97
C ARG A 220 -9.79 -23.98 0.92
N VAL A 221 -10.46 -23.03 0.28
CA VAL A 221 -11.87 -23.15 -0.06
C VAL A 221 -11.99 -24.05 -1.30
N GLU A 222 -12.63 -25.20 -1.16
CA GLU A 222 -12.77 -26.16 -2.27
C GLU A 222 -14.07 -25.96 -3.03
N LYS A 223 -15.16 -25.62 -2.32
CA LYS A 223 -16.49 -25.56 -2.91
C LYS A 223 -17.39 -24.60 -2.16
N LEU A 224 -18.21 -23.89 -2.90
CA LEU A 224 -19.35 -23.15 -2.34
C LEU A 224 -20.58 -24.03 -2.44
N LEU A 225 -21.19 -24.33 -1.30
CA LEU A 225 -22.42 -25.11 -1.22
C LEU A 225 -23.59 -24.13 -1.24
N LYS A 226 -24.56 -24.38 -2.10
CA LYS A 226 -25.82 -23.63 -2.15
C LYS A 226 -26.93 -24.49 -1.58
N THR A 227 -27.74 -23.93 -0.69
CA THR A 227 -28.95 -24.54 -0.19
C THR A 227 -30.13 -23.74 -0.70
N ASP A 228 -31.11 -24.42 -1.31
CA ASP A 228 -32.34 -23.81 -1.85
C ASP A 228 -32.10 -22.66 -2.85
N GLY A 229 -31.07 -22.82 -3.69
CA GLY A 229 -30.76 -21.84 -4.73
C GLY A 229 -30.07 -20.56 -4.27
N ARG A 230 -29.71 -20.47 -3.00
CA ARG A 230 -28.99 -19.35 -2.37
C ARG A 230 -27.56 -19.73 -2.01
#